data_37fd7b8bcad10ce631ab552c31f4f6b2
#
_entry.id   37fd7b8bcad10ce631ab552c31f4f6b2
#
_cell.length_a   1.000
_cell.length_b   1.000
_cell.length_c   1.000
_cell.angle_alpha   90.00
_cell.angle_beta   90.00
_cell.angle_gamma   90.00
#
_symmetry.space_group_name_H-M   'P 1'
#
loop_
_entity.id
_entity.type
_entity.pdbx_description
1 polymer ?
#
loop_
_entity_poly.entity_id
_entity_poly.type
_entity_poly.pdbx_seq_one_letter_code
_entity_poly.pdbx_strand_id
1 'polypeptide(L)'
;SAIRTPWSQVSNNFFILFALTSFFIIRLLSKPLDKNLALMAIFLHTAILISVGYFIYQLGFGFDPFIHRAAEMHIAKWGELYPKTPFYIGQYTLVVILNKITLISISTIDKLLLPLLEILFLPQXXXXCMLHYAFNKEATQARIGSLLFFLIPFASFVTTTPYELAAFFGICIIMYSTLYVFTNTLRAAPLILIIVAALMVHPLAGIPAALIAFFAITIKHISANKKLNKLIAWLI
;
A
#
# COMPACT_ATOMS: atom_id res chain seq x y z
N SER A 1 20.47 -13.58 -19.25
CA SER A 1 19.62 -12.43 -19.56
C SER A 1 19.00 -11.89 -18.26
N ALA A 2 18.90 -10.57 -18.14
CA ALA A 2 18.28 -9.95 -16.97
C ALA A 2 16.78 -10.20 -16.96
N ILE A 3 16.25 -10.58 -15.80
CA ILE A 3 14.82 -10.77 -15.61
C ILE A 3 14.17 -9.37 -15.50
N ARG A 4 13.43 -8.96 -16.52
CA ARG A 4 12.80 -7.64 -16.57
C ARG A 4 11.44 -7.62 -15.85
N THR A 5 10.78 -8.77 -15.77
CA THR A 5 9.50 -8.90 -15.10
C THR A 5 9.40 -10.29 -14.48
N PRO A 6 8.85 -10.40 -13.25
CA PRO A 6 8.73 -11.73 -12.64
C PRO A 6 7.81 -12.65 -13.44
N TRP A 7 6.85 -12.09 -14.17
CA TRP A 7 5.85 -12.87 -14.92
C TRP A 7 6.47 -13.70 -16.04
N SER A 8 7.64 -13.34 -16.55
CA SER A 8 8.35 -14.12 -17.59
C SER A 8 8.93 -15.41 -17.03
N GLN A 9 9.03 -15.54 -15.71
CA GLN A 9 9.60 -16.73 -15.06
C GLN A 9 8.51 -17.64 -14.47
N VAL A 10 7.26 -17.23 -14.55
CA VAL A 10 6.13 -17.97 -13.98
C VAL A 10 5.59 -18.94 -15.03
N SER A 11 5.35 -20.18 -14.66
CA SER A 11 4.82 -21.18 -15.58
C SER A 11 3.38 -20.86 -15.99
N ASN A 12 2.98 -21.29 -17.18
CA ASN A 12 1.61 -21.13 -17.67
C ASN A 12 0.58 -21.75 -16.71
N ASN A 13 0.95 -22.82 -16.02
CA ASN A 13 0.07 -23.46 -15.04
C ASN A 13 -0.32 -22.53 -13.90
N PHE A 14 0.59 -21.62 -13.49
CA PHE A 14 0.27 -20.64 -12.46
C PHE A 14 -0.89 -19.74 -12.92
N PHE A 15 -0.83 -19.24 -14.17
CA PHE A 15 -1.86 -18.33 -14.68
C PHE A 15 -3.22 -19.04 -14.76
N ILE A 16 -3.23 -20.31 -15.18
CA ILE A 16 -4.46 -21.13 -15.24
C ILE A 16 -5.02 -21.31 -13.81
N LEU A 17 -4.17 -21.72 -12.86
CA LEU A 17 -4.58 -21.92 -11.47
C LEU A 17 -5.03 -20.60 -10.80
N PHE A 18 -4.33 -19.50 -11.09
CA PHE A 18 -4.69 -18.19 -10.56
C PHE A 18 -6.07 -17.75 -11.10
N ALA A 19 -6.31 -17.96 -12.41
CA ALA A 19 -7.60 -17.64 -13.03
C ALA A 19 -8.74 -18.47 -12.43
N LEU A 20 -8.50 -19.79 -12.26
CA LEU A 20 -9.48 -20.68 -11.63
C LEU A 20 -9.76 -20.26 -10.18
N THR A 21 -8.71 -19.97 -9.41
CA THR A 21 -8.84 -19.50 -8.02
C THR A 21 -9.65 -18.19 -7.98
N SER A 22 -9.32 -17.25 -8.88
CA SER A 22 -10.05 -15.96 -8.99
C SER A 22 -11.54 -16.22 -9.26
N PHE A 23 -11.85 -17.10 -10.22
CA PHE A 23 -13.23 -17.45 -10.56
C PHE A 23 -13.96 -18.03 -9.34
N PHE A 24 -13.34 -18.97 -8.62
CA PHE A 24 -13.98 -19.59 -7.44
C PHE A 24 -14.17 -18.55 -6.32
N ILE A 25 -13.21 -17.66 -6.10
CA ILE A 25 -13.35 -16.61 -5.08
C ILE A 25 -14.47 -15.64 -5.48
N ILE A 26 -14.57 -15.24 -6.76
CA ILE A 26 -15.68 -14.38 -7.23
C ILE A 26 -17.03 -15.08 -6.96
N ARG A 27 -17.12 -16.37 -7.27
CA ARG A 27 -18.36 -17.15 -7.00
C ARG A 27 -18.66 -17.23 -5.50
N LEU A 28 -17.62 -17.37 -4.69
CA LEU A 28 -17.78 -17.38 -3.22
C LEU A 28 -18.25 -16.00 -2.71
N LEU A 29 -17.63 -14.93 -3.16
CA LEU A 29 -17.97 -13.57 -2.75
C LEU A 29 -19.35 -13.10 -3.27
N SER A 30 -19.87 -13.76 -4.30
CA SER A 30 -21.22 -13.47 -4.84
C SER A 30 -22.33 -13.97 -3.94
N LYS A 31 -22.01 -14.79 -2.94
CA LYS A 31 -22.99 -15.30 -1.98
C LYS A 31 -22.95 -14.47 -0.69
N PRO A 32 -24.04 -14.50 0.10
CA PRO A 32 -24.01 -13.92 1.45
C PRO A 32 -22.91 -14.62 2.28
N LEU A 33 -21.85 -13.91 2.59
CA LEU A 33 -20.68 -14.45 3.26
C LEU A 33 -20.33 -13.57 4.45
N ASP A 34 -19.86 -14.19 5.51
CA ASP A 34 -19.35 -13.46 6.67
C ASP A 34 -18.27 -12.48 6.22
N LYS A 35 -18.26 -11.31 6.84
CA LYS A 35 -17.36 -10.21 6.50
C LYS A 35 -15.88 -10.61 6.62
N ASN A 36 -15.54 -11.31 7.71
CA ASN A 36 -14.15 -11.69 7.98
C ASN A 36 -13.67 -12.77 7.00
N LEU A 37 -14.56 -13.72 6.69
CA LEU A 37 -14.24 -14.79 5.72
C LEU A 37 -14.06 -14.20 4.31
N ALA A 38 -14.90 -13.24 3.93
CA ALA A 38 -14.77 -12.54 2.65
C ALA A 38 -13.42 -11.80 2.56
N LEU A 39 -13.08 -11.07 3.62
CA LEU A 39 -11.82 -10.31 3.67
C LEU A 39 -10.61 -11.24 3.64
N MET A 40 -10.67 -12.36 4.38
CA MET A 40 -9.62 -13.38 4.38
C MET A 40 -9.41 -13.97 2.98
N ALA A 41 -10.48 -14.25 2.25
CA ALA A 41 -10.39 -14.77 0.87
C ALA A 41 -9.68 -13.77 -0.05
N ILE A 42 -10.00 -12.46 0.08
CA ILE A 42 -9.35 -11.41 -0.70
C ILE A 42 -7.87 -11.30 -0.30
N PHE A 43 -7.54 -11.34 1.00
CA PHE A 43 -6.16 -11.32 1.50
C PHE A 43 -5.34 -12.48 0.92
N LEU A 44 -5.87 -13.69 0.99
CA LEU A 44 -5.16 -14.87 0.49
C LEU A 44 -4.93 -14.78 -1.03
N HIS A 45 -5.92 -14.29 -1.77
CA HIS A 45 -5.79 -14.10 -3.22
C HIS A 45 -4.70 -13.04 -3.52
N THR A 46 -4.72 -11.91 -2.80
CA THR A 46 -3.71 -10.86 -2.95
C THR A 46 -2.32 -11.38 -2.59
N ALA A 47 -2.22 -12.20 -1.54
CA ALA A 47 -0.95 -12.81 -1.12
C ALA A 47 -0.37 -13.72 -2.22
N ILE A 48 -1.20 -14.49 -2.90
CA ILE A 48 -0.76 -15.33 -4.04
C ILE A 48 -0.13 -14.45 -5.13
N LEU A 49 -0.80 -13.34 -5.48
CA LEU A 49 -0.32 -12.43 -6.52
C LEU A 49 1.00 -11.77 -6.13
N ILE A 50 1.07 -11.20 -4.92
CA ILE A 50 2.24 -10.44 -4.45
C ILE A 50 3.44 -11.36 -4.19
N SER A 51 3.19 -12.61 -3.75
CA SER A 51 4.27 -13.57 -3.44
C SER A 51 5.12 -13.95 -4.65
N VAL A 52 4.62 -13.77 -5.88
CA VAL A 52 5.36 -14.07 -7.11
C VAL A 52 6.69 -13.28 -7.13
N GLY A 53 6.64 -11.99 -6.84
CA GLY A 53 7.86 -11.16 -6.77
C GLY A 53 8.84 -11.66 -5.72
N TYR A 54 8.33 -12.01 -4.55
CA TYR A 54 9.14 -12.51 -3.44
C TYR A 54 9.90 -13.80 -3.80
N PHE A 55 9.23 -14.75 -4.45
CA PHE A 55 9.85 -16.03 -4.81
C PHE A 55 10.82 -15.92 -5.98
N ILE A 56 10.58 -15.04 -6.93
CA ILE A 56 11.42 -14.92 -8.13
C ILE A 56 12.65 -14.06 -7.83
N TYR A 57 12.50 -12.94 -7.11
CA TYR A 57 13.61 -12.03 -6.83
C TYR A 57 14.24 -12.33 -5.46
N GLN A 58 14.90 -13.49 -5.35
CA GLN A 58 15.48 -13.95 -4.09
C GLN A 58 16.52 -13.00 -3.50
N LEU A 59 17.30 -12.31 -4.35
CA LEU A 59 18.32 -11.36 -3.90
C LEU A 59 17.78 -9.93 -3.80
N GLY A 60 16.64 -9.66 -4.40
CA GLY A 60 16.06 -8.33 -4.56
C GLY A 60 16.00 -7.96 -6.03
N PHE A 61 15.33 -6.87 -6.35
CA PHE A 61 15.11 -6.41 -7.72
C PHE A 61 15.66 -4.99 -7.88
N GLY A 62 16.42 -4.77 -8.95
CA GLY A 62 17.01 -3.48 -9.25
C GLY A 62 18.32 -3.22 -8.52
N PHE A 63 18.83 -2.01 -8.64
CA PHE A 63 20.10 -1.57 -8.07
C PHE A 63 19.96 -1.00 -6.67
N ASP A 64 18.92 -0.22 -6.45
CA ASP A 64 18.74 0.56 -5.21
C ASP A 64 18.58 -0.29 -3.95
N PRO A 65 17.88 -1.43 -3.93
CA PRO A 65 17.70 -2.19 -2.69
C PRO A 65 19.01 -2.54 -1.99
N PHE A 66 20.07 -2.82 -2.76
CA PHE A 66 21.35 -3.23 -2.17
C PHE A 66 22.03 -2.09 -1.40
N ILE A 67 21.96 -0.87 -1.93
CA ILE A 67 22.61 0.27 -1.29
C ILE A 67 21.78 0.76 -0.08
N HIS A 68 20.46 0.66 -0.14
CA HIS A 68 19.61 0.95 1.03
C HIS A 68 19.84 -0.08 2.14
N ARG A 69 19.90 -1.35 1.79
CA ARG A 69 20.22 -2.42 2.75
C ARG A 69 21.60 -2.22 3.41
N ALA A 70 22.59 -1.78 2.63
CA ALA A 70 23.92 -1.48 3.17
C ALA A 70 23.85 -0.37 4.22
N ALA A 71 23.06 0.68 3.97
CA ALA A 71 22.86 1.77 4.94
C ALA A 71 22.16 1.25 6.22
N GLU A 72 21.12 0.44 6.06
CA GLU A 72 20.39 -0.16 7.20
C GLU A 72 21.30 -1.05 8.05
N MET A 73 22.11 -1.89 7.39
CA MET A 73 23.08 -2.74 8.10
C MET A 73 24.12 -1.91 8.83
N HIS A 74 24.57 -0.80 8.23
CA HIS A 74 25.54 0.10 8.85
C HIS A 74 24.92 0.75 10.10
N ILE A 75 23.69 1.28 9.99
CA ILE A 75 22.97 1.87 11.12
C ILE A 75 22.77 0.83 12.24
N ALA A 76 22.35 -0.40 11.88
CA ALA A 76 22.12 -1.46 12.87
C ALA A 76 23.38 -1.82 13.66
N LYS A 77 24.56 -1.71 13.02
CA LYS A 77 25.84 -2.08 13.62
C LYS A 77 26.51 -0.92 14.35
N TRP A 78 26.49 0.27 13.75
CA TRP A 78 27.31 1.40 14.23
C TRP A 78 26.48 2.57 14.75
N GLY A 79 25.18 2.60 14.49
CA GLY A 79 24.31 3.73 14.86
C GLY A 79 24.48 4.95 13.98
N GLU A 80 25.22 4.85 12.89
CA GLU A 80 25.55 5.97 12.02
C GLU A 80 24.96 5.75 10.62
N LEU A 81 24.54 6.84 9.98
CA LEU A 81 23.96 6.80 8.64
C LEU A 81 25.07 6.88 7.59
N TYR A 82 25.29 5.78 6.87
CA TYR A 82 26.25 5.66 5.80
C TYR A 82 25.87 4.44 4.93
N PRO A 83 26.03 4.45 3.63
CA PRO A 83 26.54 5.53 2.76
C PRO A 83 25.48 6.50 2.23
N LYS A 84 24.21 6.31 2.55
CA LYS A 84 23.12 7.13 2.02
C LYS A 84 22.85 8.39 2.86
N THR A 85 22.12 9.32 2.26
CA THR A 85 21.73 10.57 2.89
C THR A 85 20.55 10.38 3.86
N PRO A 86 20.31 11.35 4.77
CA PRO A 86 19.19 11.23 5.73
C PRO A 86 17.78 11.34 5.12
N PHE A 87 17.67 11.58 3.83
CA PHE A 87 16.35 11.71 3.17
C PHE A 87 15.48 10.46 3.29
N TYR A 88 16.07 9.31 3.60
CA TYR A 88 15.36 8.02 3.68
C TYR A 88 15.34 7.46 5.11
N ILE A 89 15.58 8.34 6.09
CA ILE A 89 15.75 7.93 7.49
C ILE A 89 14.52 7.17 8.02
N GLY A 90 13.33 7.49 7.53
CA GLY A 90 12.09 6.81 7.94
C GLY A 90 12.12 5.32 7.64
N GLN A 91 12.51 4.93 6.42
CA GLN A 91 12.63 3.50 6.10
C GLN A 91 13.75 2.86 6.93
N TYR A 92 14.93 3.48 6.95
CA TYR A 92 16.09 2.88 7.63
C TYR A 92 15.80 2.64 9.11
N THR A 93 15.20 3.63 9.76
CA THR A 93 14.82 3.51 11.17
C THR A 93 13.79 2.40 11.37
N LEU A 94 12.77 2.35 10.52
CA LEU A 94 11.73 1.32 10.59
C LEU A 94 12.33 -0.09 10.46
N VAL A 95 13.17 -0.30 9.45
CA VAL A 95 13.79 -1.61 9.19
C VAL A 95 14.72 -2.00 10.35
N VAL A 96 15.53 -1.07 10.84
CA VAL A 96 16.47 -1.33 11.95
C VAL A 96 15.70 -1.62 13.25
N ILE A 97 14.65 -0.86 13.55
CA ILE A 97 13.81 -1.11 14.73
C ILE A 97 13.18 -2.51 14.63
N LEU A 98 12.61 -2.85 13.48
CA LEU A 98 12.03 -4.18 13.27
C LEU A 98 13.08 -5.27 13.45
N ASN A 99 14.29 -5.09 12.91
CA ASN A 99 15.39 -6.03 13.10
C ASN A 99 15.72 -6.22 14.58
N LYS A 100 15.83 -5.12 15.34
CA LYS A 100 16.20 -5.19 16.78
C LYS A 100 15.10 -5.83 17.63
N ILE A 101 13.82 -5.59 17.29
CA ILE A 101 12.68 -6.14 18.05
C ILE A 101 12.43 -7.61 17.70
N THR A 102 12.46 -7.95 16.41
CA THR A 102 12.06 -9.29 15.95
C THR A 102 13.22 -10.25 15.82
N LEU A 103 14.46 -9.74 15.77
CA LEU A 103 15.68 -10.49 15.48
C LEU A 103 15.70 -11.09 14.06
N ILE A 104 14.76 -10.71 13.20
CA ILE A 104 14.72 -11.11 11.79
C ILE A 104 15.81 -10.31 11.06
N SER A 105 16.51 -10.96 10.13
CA SER A 105 17.59 -10.30 9.38
C SER A 105 17.05 -9.12 8.54
N ILE A 106 17.86 -8.07 8.43
CA ILE A 106 17.52 -6.89 7.61
C ILE A 106 17.15 -7.31 6.19
N SER A 107 17.91 -8.23 5.60
CA SER A 107 17.64 -8.74 4.26
C SER A 107 16.23 -9.38 4.13
N THR A 108 15.78 -10.07 5.18
CA THR A 108 14.43 -10.68 5.20
C THR A 108 13.36 -9.60 5.38
N ILE A 109 13.62 -8.63 6.25
CA ILE A 109 12.68 -7.51 6.45
C ILE A 109 12.50 -6.73 5.15
N ASP A 110 13.59 -6.40 4.46
CA ASP A 110 13.53 -5.71 3.15
C ASP A 110 12.67 -6.42 2.12
N LYS A 111 12.72 -7.75 2.12
CA LYS A 111 11.94 -8.53 1.16
C LYS A 111 10.46 -8.62 1.54
N LEU A 112 10.17 -8.61 2.84
CA LEU A 112 8.83 -8.95 3.33
C LEU A 112 8.01 -7.72 3.73
N LEU A 113 8.65 -6.64 4.18
CA LEU A 113 7.94 -5.51 4.80
C LEU A 113 6.89 -4.92 3.86
N LEU A 114 7.29 -4.50 2.67
CA LEU A 114 6.35 -3.90 1.72
C LEU A 114 5.29 -4.89 1.25
N PRO A 115 5.63 -6.11 0.77
CA PRO A 115 4.63 -7.11 0.42
C PRO A 115 3.62 -7.39 1.54
N LEU A 116 4.07 -7.49 2.79
CA LEU A 116 3.16 -7.73 3.92
C LEU A 116 2.22 -6.54 4.15
N LEU A 117 2.75 -5.30 4.07
CA LEU A 117 1.93 -4.10 4.19
C LEU A 117 0.86 -4.04 3.09
N GLU A 118 1.23 -4.40 1.87
CA GLU A 118 0.30 -4.44 0.74
C GLU A 118 -0.82 -5.45 0.96
N ILE A 119 -0.46 -6.68 1.33
CA ILE A 119 -1.44 -7.75 1.57
C ILE A 119 -2.41 -7.34 2.69
N LEU A 120 -1.89 -6.72 3.74
CA LEU A 120 -2.71 -6.38 4.92
C LEU A 120 -3.58 -5.13 4.71
N PHE A 121 -3.09 -4.13 4.01
CA PHE A 121 -3.76 -2.83 3.99
C PHE A 121 -4.49 -2.51 2.68
N LEU A 122 -3.95 -2.89 1.51
CA LEU A 122 -4.59 -2.55 0.24
C LEU A 122 -5.99 -3.19 0.07
N PRO A 123 -6.21 -4.46 0.38
CA PRO A 123 -7.56 -5.03 0.28
C PRO A 123 -8.59 -4.31 1.15
N GLN A 124 -8.19 -3.88 2.30
CA GLN A 124 -9.10 -3.14 3.19
C GLN A 124 -9.48 -1.77 2.62
N UNK A 125 -8.54 -1.24 2.20
CA UNK A 125 -8.73 0.00 1.67
C UNK A 125 -9.56 -0.02 0.50
N UNK A 126 -9.31 -0.94 -0.33
CA UNK A 126 -10.03 -1.11 -1.49
C UNK A 126 -11.45 -1.43 -1.25
N UNK A 127 -11.72 -2.04 -0.34
CA UNK A 127 -13.00 -2.41 -0.03
C UNK A 127 -13.80 -1.29 0.45
N UNK A 128 -13.24 -0.55 0.99
CA UNK A 128 -13.80 0.57 1.51
C UNK A 128 -14.16 1.59 0.50
N CYS A 129 -13.24 1.86 -0.22
CA CYS A 129 -13.46 2.79 -1.34
C CYS A 129 -14.54 2.29 -2.30
N MET A 130 -14.44 1.05 -2.72
CA MET A 130 -15.45 0.45 -3.60
C MET A 130 -16.85 0.48 -2.98
N LEU A 131 -16.93 0.19 -1.69
CA LEU A 131 -18.22 0.18 -0.97
C LEU A 131 -18.88 1.56 -1.00
N HIS A 132 -18.09 2.61 -0.78
CA HIS A 132 -18.65 3.96 -0.65
C HIS A 132 -18.88 4.67 -2.00
N TYR A 133 -18.05 4.37 -3.00
CA TYR A 133 -18.07 5.15 -4.25
C TYR A 133 -18.64 4.41 -5.45
N ALA A 134 -18.15 3.19 -5.68
CA ALA A 134 -18.48 2.49 -6.89
C ALA A 134 -19.83 1.78 -6.79
N PHE A 135 -20.16 1.25 -5.62
CA PHE A 135 -21.28 0.31 -5.50
C PHE A 135 -22.34 0.72 -4.47
N ASN A 136 -22.34 1.99 -4.09
CA ASN A 136 -23.42 2.58 -3.28
C ASN A 136 -23.78 1.72 -2.05
N LYS A 137 -22.75 1.25 -1.34
CA LYS A 137 -22.82 0.41 -0.14
C LYS A 137 -23.26 -1.04 -0.37
N GLU A 138 -23.30 -1.50 -1.62
CA GLU A 138 -23.57 -2.91 -1.94
C GLU A 138 -22.31 -3.75 -1.64
N ALA A 139 -22.33 -4.46 -0.51
CA ALA A 139 -21.16 -5.15 0.02
C ALA A 139 -20.62 -6.22 -0.94
N THR A 140 -21.51 -6.98 -1.58
CA THR A 140 -21.11 -8.04 -2.53
C THR A 140 -20.33 -7.45 -3.72
N GLN A 141 -20.88 -6.39 -4.31
CA GLN A 141 -20.26 -5.73 -5.46
C GLN A 141 -18.92 -5.10 -5.09
N ALA A 142 -18.83 -4.50 -3.88
CA ALA A 142 -17.60 -3.90 -3.39
C ALA A 142 -16.49 -4.95 -3.19
N ARG A 143 -16.84 -6.12 -2.66
CA ARG A 143 -15.90 -7.25 -2.47
C ARG A 143 -15.37 -7.75 -3.81
N ILE A 144 -16.24 -7.94 -4.79
CA ILE A 144 -15.87 -8.38 -6.13
C ILE A 144 -15.01 -7.31 -6.81
N GLY A 145 -15.40 -6.03 -6.70
CA GLY A 145 -14.64 -4.92 -7.25
C GLY A 145 -13.23 -4.83 -6.64
N SER A 146 -13.12 -5.05 -5.33
CA SER A 146 -11.81 -5.08 -4.66
C SER A 146 -10.94 -6.23 -5.20
N LEU A 147 -11.53 -7.41 -5.42
CA LEU A 147 -10.80 -8.53 -6.00
C LEU A 147 -10.33 -8.22 -7.42
N LEU A 148 -11.20 -7.61 -8.25
CA LEU A 148 -10.86 -7.26 -9.63
C LEU A 148 -9.68 -6.27 -9.69
N PHE A 149 -9.57 -5.38 -8.70
CA PHE A 149 -8.42 -4.47 -8.59
C PHE A 149 -7.11 -5.25 -8.51
N PHE A 150 -7.11 -6.40 -7.80
CA PHE A 150 -5.93 -7.24 -7.61
C PHE A 150 -5.73 -8.29 -8.69
N LEU A 151 -6.53 -8.27 -9.77
CA LEU A 151 -6.26 -9.10 -10.96
C LEU A 151 -5.20 -8.46 -11.86
N ILE A 152 -4.97 -7.15 -11.73
CA ILE A 152 -3.95 -6.45 -12.51
C ILE A 152 -2.59 -6.73 -11.87
N PRO A 153 -1.66 -7.37 -12.58
CA PRO A 153 -0.36 -7.67 -12.00
C PRO A 153 0.45 -6.40 -11.77
N PHE A 154 0.84 -6.17 -10.54
CA PHE A 154 1.73 -5.08 -10.18
C PHE A 154 3.18 -5.52 -10.38
N ALA A 155 3.89 -4.87 -11.28
CA ALA A 155 5.32 -5.10 -11.47
C ALA A 155 6.16 -4.36 -10.43
N SER A 156 5.59 -3.32 -9.85
CA SER A 156 6.18 -2.52 -8.76
C SER A 156 5.91 -3.17 -7.41
N PHE A 157 6.49 -2.63 -6.36
CA PHE A 157 6.23 -3.05 -4.99
C PHE A 157 6.71 -4.47 -4.69
N VAL A 158 7.84 -4.86 -5.29
CA VAL A 158 8.42 -6.19 -5.10
C VAL A 158 9.37 -6.23 -3.90
N THR A 159 10.05 -5.12 -3.64
CA THR A 159 11.03 -5.00 -2.56
C THR A 159 10.83 -3.70 -1.81
N THR A 160 11.24 -3.70 -0.54
CA THR A 160 11.13 -2.49 0.29
C THR A 160 12.26 -1.52 -0.07
N THR A 161 11.95 -0.55 -0.91
CA THR A 161 12.83 0.59 -1.16
C THR A 161 12.14 1.85 -0.66
N PRO A 162 12.87 2.93 -0.37
CA PRO A 162 12.22 4.17 0.09
C PRO A 162 11.16 4.67 -0.89
N TYR A 163 11.44 4.59 -2.18
CA TYR A 163 10.47 5.04 -3.19
C TYR A 163 9.20 4.17 -3.19
N GLU A 164 9.35 2.84 -3.21
CA GLU A 164 8.20 1.94 -3.28
C GLU A 164 7.37 1.97 -1.99
N LEU A 165 8.03 2.04 -0.84
CA LEU A 165 7.34 2.17 0.45
C LEU A 165 6.59 3.52 0.55
N ALA A 166 7.19 4.61 0.08
CA ALA A 166 6.51 5.91 0.07
C ALA A 166 5.36 5.93 -0.96
N ALA A 167 5.52 5.26 -2.10
CA ALA A 167 4.44 5.11 -3.10
C ALA A 167 3.26 4.33 -2.52
N PHE A 168 3.53 3.26 -1.77
CA PHE A 168 2.49 2.52 -1.03
C PHE A 168 1.76 3.45 -0.06
N PHE A 169 2.49 4.24 0.76
CA PHE A 169 1.86 5.22 1.63
C PHE A 169 1.06 6.26 0.84
N GLY A 170 1.56 6.65 -0.35
CA GLY A 170 0.85 7.57 -1.24
C GLY A 170 -0.50 7.02 -1.66
N ILE A 171 -0.56 5.74 -2.06
CA ILE A 171 -1.82 5.07 -2.39
C ILE A 171 -2.76 5.07 -1.18
N CYS A 172 -2.24 4.72 0.01
CA CYS A 172 -3.03 4.73 1.24
C CYS A 172 -3.55 6.14 1.56
N ILE A 173 -2.72 7.18 1.36
CA ILE A 173 -3.12 8.58 1.57
C ILE A 173 -4.25 8.97 0.60
N ILE A 174 -4.13 8.64 -0.68
CA ILE A 174 -5.15 8.93 -1.69
C ILE A 174 -6.49 8.27 -1.28
N MET A 175 -6.44 6.97 -0.99
CA MET A 175 -7.64 6.21 -0.61
C MET A 175 -8.26 6.73 0.69
N TYR A 176 -7.44 6.96 1.72
CA TYR A 176 -7.94 7.48 3.00
C TYR A 176 -8.47 8.91 2.86
N SER A 177 -7.78 9.78 2.08
CA SER A 177 -8.22 11.14 1.82
C SER A 177 -9.60 11.17 1.15
N THR A 178 -9.77 10.31 0.16
CA THR A 178 -11.05 10.16 -0.54
C THR A 178 -12.17 9.77 0.46
N LEU A 179 -11.92 8.72 1.25
CA LEU A 179 -12.88 8.29 2.28
C LEU A 179 -13.13 9.40 3.32
N TYR A 180 -12.09 10.09 3.73
CA TYR A 180 -12.16 11.15 4.74
C TYR A 180 -13.06 12.29 4.30
N VAL A 181 -12.97 12.71 3.03
CA VAL A 181 -13.81 13.81 2.51
C VAL A 181 -15.30 13.42 2.57
N PHE A 182 -15.63 12.18 2.19
CA PHE A 182 -17.01 11.79 1.96
C PHE A 182 -17.67 11.07 3.14
N THR A 183 -16.91 10.71 4.18
CA THR A 183 -17.49 10.09 5.38
C THR A 183 -17.29 10.97 6.60
N ASN A 184 -18.27 10.99 7.50
CA ASN A 184 -18.17 11.80 8.72
C ASN A 184 -17.57 11.01 9.90
N THR A 185 -17.22 9.74 9.68
CA THR A 185 -16.75 8.87 10.76
C THR A 185 -15.22 8.86 10.89
N LEU A 186 -14.50 9.25 9.83
CA LEU A 186 -13.04 9.17 9.83
C LEU A 186 -12.41 10.42 10.46
N ARG A 187 -11.30 10.21 11.15
CA ARG A 187 -10.52 11.25 11.82
C ARG A 187 -9.32 11.64 10.95
N ALA A 188 -8.82 12.86 11.13
CA ALA A 188 -7.64 13.34 10.41
C ALA A 188 -6.32 12.73 10.94
N ALA A 189 -6.30 12.29 12.20
CA ALA A 189 -5.06 11.85 12.85
C ALA A 189 -4.35 10.70 12.11
N PRO A 190 -5.02 9.61 11.69
CA PRO A 190 -4.32 8.58 10.91
C PRO A 190 -3.76 9.10 9.59
N LEU A 191 -4.49 10.00 8.93
CA LEU A 191 -4.03 10.62 7.68
C LEU A 191 -2.73 11.41 7.91
N ILE A 192 -2.68 12.20 8.98
CA ILE A 192 -1.49 12.98 9.33
C ILE A 192 -0.30 12.04 9.62
N LEU A 193 -0.54 10.95 10.34
CA LEU A 193 0.51 9.98 10.65
C LEU A 193 1.10 9.34 9.38
N ILE A 194 0.23 8.96 8.43
CA ILE A 194 0.69 8.35 7.17
C ILE A 194 1.47 9.38 6.33
N ILE A 195 1.04 10.67 6.34
CA ILE A 195 1.76 11.76 5.65
C ILE A 195 3.18 11.90 6.23
N VAL A 196 3.29 11.96 7.55
CA VAL A 196 4.61 12.08 8.21
C VAL A 196 5.49 10.88 7.84
N ALA A 197 4.93 9.66 7.89
CA ALA A 197 5.66 8.45 7.50
C ALA A 197 6.14 8.54 6.04
N ALA A 198 5.27 8.94 5.11
CA ALA A 198 5.62 9.05 3.69
C ALA A 198 6.75 10.07 3.47
N LEU A 199 6.68 11.22 4.14
CA LEU A 199 7.70 12.26 4.04
C LEU A 199 9.05 11.80 4.60
N MET A 200 9.03 11.08 5.73
CA MET A 200 10.25 10.56 6.35
C MET A 200 10.89 9.43 5.54
N VAL A 201 10.06 8.66 4.83
CA VAL A 201 10.54 7.54 4.00
C VAL A 201 11.12 8.05 2.68
N HIS A 202 10.43 8.97 1.99
CA HIS A 202 10.91 9.50 0.70
C HIS A 202 10.24 10.86 0.41
N PRO A 203 10.92 11.99 0.68
CA PRO A 203 10.29 13.31 0.55
C PRO A 203 9.68 13.59 -0.83
N LEU A 204 10.38 13.20 -1.91
CA LEU A 204 9.89 13.50 -3.28
C LEU A 204 8.57 12.77 -3.60
N ALA A 205 8.35 11.58 -3.04
CA ALA A 205 7.08 10.87 -3.18
C ALA A 205 6.07 11.33 -2.12
N GLY A 206 6.54 11.66 -0.93
CA GLY A 206 5.69 12.10 0.18
C GLY A 206 5.07 13.48 -0.02
N ILE A 207 5.77 14.42 -0.68
CA ILE A 207 5.27 15.80 -0.87
C ILE A 207 3.97 15.81 -1.72
N PRO A 208 3.91 15.18 -2.91
CA PRO A 208 2.64 15.12 -3.66
C PRO A 208 1.50 14.48 -2.87
N ALA A 209 1.80 13.41 -2.15
CA ALA A 209 0.80 12.72 -1.32
C ALA A 209 0.30 13.63 -0.19
N ALA A 210 1.20 14.38 0.46
CA ALA A 210 0.85 15.35 1.51
C ALA A 210 -0.04 16.48 0.96
N LEU A 211 0.22 16.93 -0.27
CA LEU A 211 -0.63 17.96 -0.92
C LEU A 211 -2.05 17.43 -1.14
N ILE A 212 -2.19 16.20 -1.60
CA ILE A 212 -3.52 15.56 -1.79
C ILE A 212 -4.28 15.53 -0.45
N ALA A 213 -3.60 15.11 0.61
CA ALA A 213 -4.22 15.04 1.93
C ALA A 213 -4.57 16.43 2.48
N PHE A 214 -3.70 17.42 2.25
CA PHE A 214 -3.96 18.82 2.64
C PHE A 214 -5.24 19.31 1.96
N PHE A 215 -5.39 19.09 0.66
CA PHE A 215 -6.61 19.48 -0.06
C PHE A 215 -7.83 18.74 0.49
N ALA A 216 -7.72 17.45 0.80
CA ALA A 216 -8.83 16.67 1.37
C ALA A 216 -9.28 17.23 2.72
N ILE A 217 -8.34 17.56 3.60
CA ILE A 217 -8.62 18.17 4.90
C ILE A 217 -9.29 19.54 4.72
N THR A 218 -8.77 20.35 3.80
CA THR A 218 -9.29 21.67 3.51
C THR A 218 -10.72 21.60 2.96
N ILE A 219 -10.98 20.73 1.97
CA ILE A 219 -12.30 20.53 1.37
C ILE A 219 -13.30 20.11 2.46
N LYS A 220 -12.94 19.16 3.31
CA LYS A 220 -13.84 18.72 4.38
C LYS A 220 -14.14 19.85 5.37
N HIS A 221 -13.13 20.63 5.72
CA HIS A 221 -13.30 21.77 6.63
C HIS A 221 -14.21 22.85 6.01
N ILE A 222 -14.00 23.16 4.73
CA ILE A 222 -14.84 24.11 3.99
C ILE A 222 -16.29 23.60 3.95
N SER A 223 -16.49 22.35 3.58
CA SER A 223 -17.83 21.74 3.45
C SER A 223 -18.59 21.73 4.78
N ALA A 224 -17.88 21.63 5.90
CA ALA A 224 -18.49 21.71 7.24
C ALA A 224 -18.88 23.13 7.62
N ASN A 225 -18.29 24.15 6.99
CA ASN A 225 -18.52 25.56 7.34
C ASN A 225 -19.59 26.17 6.42
N LYS A 226 -20.82 26.25 6.92
CA LYS A 226 -21.98 26.78 6.15
C LYS A 226 -21.77 28.22 5.63
N LYS A 227 -21.04 29.06 6.38
CA LYS A 227 -20.78 30.46 5.96
C LYS A 227 -19.83 30.47 4.76
N LEU A 228 -18.77 29.66 4.81
CA LEU A 228 -17.77 29.56 3.76
C LEU A 228 -18.37 28.97 2.48
N ASN A 229 -19.26 27.98 2.61
CA ASN A 229 -19.97 27.41 1.47
C ASN A 229 -20.84 28.43 0.75
N LYS A 230 -21.55 29.29 1.51
CA LYS A 230 -22.35 30.37 0.91
C LYS A 230 -21.48 31.40 0.20
N LEU A 231 -20.31 31.74 0.77
CA LEU A 231 -19.37 32.65 0.13
C LEU A 231 -18.84 32.12 -1.20
N ILE A 232 -18.46 30.83 -1.20
CA ILE A 232 -17.94 30.17 -2.41
C ILE A 232 -19.03 30.11 -3.47
N ALA A 233 -20.27 29.73 -3.09
CA ALA A 233 -21.42 29.69 -4.02
C ALA A 233 -21.76 31.07 -4.58
N TRP A 234 -21.44 32.15 -3.88
CA TRP A 234 -21.63 33.51 -4.37
C TRP A 234 -20.53 33.94 -5.36
N LEU A 235 -19.32 33.35 -5.24
CA LEU A 235 -18.16 33.69 -6.09
C LEU A 235 -18.11 32.90 -7.40
N ILE A 236 -18.87 31.79 -7.54
CA ILE A 236 -19.01 30.96 -8.73
C ILE A 236 -20.30 31.32 -9.47
#